data_90e37f9a970ca449bef9bb2282dd428c
#
_entry.id   90e37f9a970ca449bef9bb2282dd428c
#
_cell.length_a   1.000
_cell.length_b   1.000
_cell.length_c   1.000
_cell.angle_alpha   90.00
_cell.angle_beta   90.00
_cell.angle_gamma   90.00
#
_symmetry.space_group_name_H-M   'P 1'
#
loop_
_entity.id
_entity.type
_entity.pdbx_description
1 polymer ?
#
loop_
_entity_poly.entity_id
_entity_poly.type
_entity_poly.pdbx_seq_one_letter_code
_entity_poly.pdbx_strand_id
1 'polypeptide(L)'
;MKKPFLFLLFVLAAVSCKEVEAPQAYGPVPTEAQMEWQEMEMYAFIHFSINTFTDIEWGYGDRDPKLFSPTELDCRQWAKVCKNAGFKGIIITAKHHDGFCLWPSRYTEYSIKQSPWRGGKGDLVKELSEACKEYGLKLGIYLSPWDRNHRDYGTPEYITYFRNQLRELLTNYGEIFEV
;
A
#
# COMPACT_ATOMS: atom_id res chain seq x y z
N MET A 1 13.51 -59.66 26.99
CA MET A 1 14.69 -58.84 26.66
C MET A 1 14.76 -58.54 25.16
N LYS A 2 13.96 -57.60 24.62
CA LYS A 2 13.97 -57.21 23.18
C LYS A 2 13.73 -55.68 22.96
N LYS A 3 14.16 -54.80 23.87
CA LYS A 3 13.95 -53.38 23.77
C LYS A 3 15.12 -52.47 23.30
N PRO A 4 16.39 -52.92 23.18
CA PRO A 4 17.47 -52.03 22.71
C PRO A 4 17.50 -51.84 21.17
N PHE A 5 16.90 -52.73 20.38
CA PHE A 5 16.97 -52.65 18.92
C PHE A 5 16.10 -51.55 18.33
N LEU A 6 14.97 -51.23 18.96
CA LEU A 6 14.07 -50.16 18.52
C LEU A 6 14.64 -48.77 18.78
N PHE A 7 15.41 -48.62 19.86
CA PHE A 7 16.06 -47.36 20.22
C PHE A 7 17.23 -47.01 19.27
N LEU A 8 17.95 -48.03 18.81
CA LEU A 8 19.06 -47.86 17.84
C LEU A 8 18.56 -47.45 16.46
N LEU A 9 17.38 -47.90 16.03
CA LEU A 9 16.74 -47.48 14.77
C LEU A 9 16.28 -46.04 14.80
N PHE A 10 15.81 -45.52 15.96
CA PHE A 10 15.38 -44.14 16.12
C PHE A 10 16.58 -43.15 16.11
N VAL A 11 17.72 -43.54 16.67
CA VAL A 11 18.94 -42.72 16.69
C VAL A 11 19.57 -42.65 15.27
N LEU A 12 19.50 -43.74 14.48
CA LEU A 12 19.98 -43.76 13.09
C LEU A 12 19.11 -42.90 12.16
N ALA A 13 17.81 -42.82 12.39
CA ALA A 13 16.91 -41.96 11.62
C ALA A 13 17.13 -40.46 11.89
N ALA A 14 17.56 -40.08 13.12
CA ALA A 14 17.83 -38.69 13.50
C ALA A 14 19.14 -38.14 12.92
N VAL A 15 20.09 -39.00 12.46
CA VAL A 15 21.38 -38.57 11.93
C VAL A 15 21.36 -38.44 10.38
N SER A 16 20.25 -38.79 9.73
CA SER A 16 20.15 -38.84 8.27
C SER A 16 19.73 -37.54 7.60
N CYS A 17 19.37 -36.48 8.33
CA CYS A 17 19.16 -35.17 7.76
C CYS A 17 20.49 -34.44 7.62
N LYS A 18 21.22 -34.70 6.54
CA LYS A 18 22.28 -33.79 6.10
C LYS A 18 21.57 -32.53 5.57
N GLU A 19 21.84 -31.38 6.20
CA GLU A 19 21.54 -30.08 5.61
C GLU A 19 22.22 -30.05 4.23
N VAL A 20 21.42 -30.00 3.20
CA VAL A 20 21.94 -29.83 1.84
C VAL A 20 22.25 -28.36 1.69
N GLU A 21 23.54 -28.06 1.52
CA GLU A 21 23.96 -26.68 1.26
C GLU A 21 23.26 -26.14 0.02
N ALA A 22 22.63 -24.97 0.15
CA ALA A 22 21.94 -24.34 -0.96
C ALA A 22 22.93 -24.07 -2.11
N PRO A 23 22.53 -24.27 -3.37
CA PRO A 23 23.39 -23.94 -4.48
C PRO A 23 23.77 -22.47 -4.47
N GLN A 24 24.98 -22.16 -4.91
CA GLN A 24 25.43 -20.78 -5.02
C GLN A 24 24.54 -19.99 -5.96
N ALA A 25 24.20 -18.76 -5.56
CA ALA A 25 23.42 -17.85 -6.40
C ALA A 25 24.14 -17.61 -7.74
N TYR A 26 23.39 -17.67 -8.83
CA TYR A 26 23.90 -17.44 -10.19
C TYR A 26 23.18 -16.24 -10.83
N GLY A 27 23.98 -15.29 -11.35
CA GLY A 27 23.46 -14.06 -11.97
C GLY A 27 22.96 -13.02 -10.96
N PRO A 28 22.10 -12.07 -11.39
CA PRO A 28 21.53 -11.07 -10.50
C PRO A 28 20.68 -11.72 -9.42
N VAL A 29 20.93 -11.34 -8.17
CA VAL A 29 20.15 -11.80 -7.02
C VAL A 29 19.23 -10.67 -6.53
N PRO A 30 18.04 -10.98 -5.98
CA PRO A 30 17.18 -9.98 -5.41
C PRO A 30 17.84 -9.28 -4.21
N THR A 31 17.53 -8.01 -4.02
CA THR A 31 17.92 -7.26 -2.83
C THR A 31 17.11 -7.73 -1.62
N GLU A 32 17.56 -7.40 -0.41
CA GLU A 32 16.84 -7.69 0.83
C GLU A 32 15.40 -7.14 0.79
N ALA A 33 15.21 -5.89 0.35
CA ALA A 33 13.89 -5.28 0.20
C ALA A 33 12.98 -6.05 -0.79
N GLN A 34 13.54 -6.57 -1.89
CA GLN A 34 12.79 -7.40 -2.83
C GLN A 34 12.41 -8.76 -2.23
N MET A 35 13.28 -9.33 -1.40
CA MET A 35 12.98 -10.57 -0.68
C MET A 35 11.88 -10.36 0.36
N GLU A 36 11.97 -9.30 1.17
CA GLU A 36 10.91 -8.92 2.12
C GLU A 36 9.57 -8.73 1.44
N TRP A 37 9.56 -8.05 0.27
CA TRP A 37 8.34 -7.86 -0.52
C TRP A 37 7.78 -9.22 -0.99
N GLN A 38 8.62 -10.10 -1.48
CA GLN A 38 8.23 -11.45 -1.92
C GLN A 38 7.64 -12.28 -0.78
N GLU A 39 8.23 -12.19 0.43
CA GLU A 39 7.78 -12.91 1.62
C GLU A 39 6.45 -12.40 2.19
N MET A 40 6.02 -11.22 1.80
CA MET A 40 4.69 -10.70 2.17
C MET A 40 3.56 -11.55 1.59
N GLU A 41 3.73 -12.14 0.40
CA GLU A 41 2.81 -13.01 -0.34
C GLU A 41 1.45 -12.34 -0.65
N MET A 42 0.78 -11.76 0.35
CA MET A 42 -0.55 -11.14 0.20
C MET A 42 -0.61 -9.75 0.80
N TYR A 43 -1.05 -8.78 -0.01
CA TYR A 43 -1.46 -7.45 0.41
C TYR A 43 -2.72 -7.02 -0.32
N ALA A 44 -3.50 -6.15 0.29
CA ALA A 44 -4.74 -5.63 -0.31
C ALA A 44 -4.44 -4.37 -1.13
N PHE A 45 -5.15 -4.19 -2.24
CA PHE A 45 -5.11 -2.95 -3.01
C PHE A 45 -6.50 -2.30 -2.98
N ILE A 46 -6.64 -1.19 -2.26
CA ILE A 46 -7.90 -0.49 -2.07
C ILE A 46 -8.02 0.64 -3.08
N HIS A 47 -8.99 0.50 -4.00
CA HIS A 47 -9.39 1.54 -4.93
C HIS A 47 -10.60 2.29 -4.35
N PHE A 48 -10.33 3.39 -3.69
CA PHE A 48 -11.34 4.27 -3.12
C PHE A 48 -10.98 5.72 -3.41
N SER A 49 -11.84 6.47 -4.07
CA SER A 49 -11.59 7.85 -4.47
C SER A 49 -12.89 8.60 -4.70
N ILE A 50 -12.82 9.82 -5.23
CA ILE A 50 -13.99 10.58 -5.69
C ILE A 50 -14.80 9.79 -6.73
N ASN A 51 -14.16 8.91 -7.51
CA ASN A 51 -14.80 8.09 -8.52
C ASN A 51 -15.81 7.10 -7.94
N THR A 52 -15.62 6.66 -6.68
CA THR A 52 -16.57 5.83 -5.94
C THR A 52 -17.95 6.50 -5.82
N PHE A 53 -18.00 7.83 -5.80
CA PHE A 53 -19.24 8.61 -5.67
C PHE A 53 -19.87 9.00 -7.00
N THR A 54 -19.23 8.68 -8.11
CA THR A 54 -19.68 9.05 -9.47
C THR A 54 -19.90 7.86 -10.40
N ASP A 55 -19.68 6.64 -9.88
CA ASP A 55 -19.80 5.38 -10.64
C ASP A 55 -18.97 5.39 -11.94
N ILE A 56 -17.77 5.92 -11.87
CA ILE A 56 -16.83 6.03 -13.00
C ILE A 56 -15.48 5.44 -12.57
N GLU A 57 -14.96 4.52 -13.36
CA GLU A 57 -13.70 3.83 -13.03
C GLU A 57 -12.50 4.78 -12.99
N TRP A 58 -12.28 5.61 -14.00
CA TRP A 58 -11.07 6.43 -14.11
C TRP A 58 -11.29 7.93 -13.90
N GLY A 59 -12.55 8.40 -13.93
CA GLY A 59 -12.89 9.81 -13.85
C GLY A 59 -12.31 10.66 -15.01
N TYR A 60 -12.66 11.93 -15.02
CA TYR A 60 -12.19 12.88 -16.05
C TYR A 60 -11.36 14.03 -15.47
N GLY A 61 -11.18 14.09 -14.15
CA GLY A 61 -10.44 15.16 -13.49
C GLY A 61 -11.23 16.48 -13.37
N ASP A 62 -12.55 16.43 -13.54
CA ASP A 62 -13.44 17.58 -13.60
C ASP A 62 -14.53 17.58 -12.52
N ARG A 63 -14.50 16.63 -11.62
CA ARG A 63 -15.54 16.48 -10.60
C ARG A 63 -15.35 17.48 -9.46
N ASP A 64 -16.47 18.00 -8.93
CA ASP A 64 -16.41 18.86 -7.74
C ASP A 64 -15.90 18.03 -6.54
N PRO A 65 -14.79 18.45 -5.90
CA PRO A 65 -14.27 17.79 -4.70
C PRO A 65 -15.29 17.56 -3.58
N LYS A 66 -16.34 18.35 -3.55
CA LYS A 66 -17.44 18.23 -2.56
C LYS A 66 -18.21 16.92 -2.69
N LEU A 67 -18.12 16.23 -3.83
CA LEU A 67 -18.71 14.91 -4.01
C LEU A 67 -18.03 13.85 -3.13
N PHE A 68 -16.76 14.04 -2.78
CA PHE A 68 -16.08 13.17 -1.83
C PHE A 68 -16.58 13.44 -0.41
N SER A 69 -17.62 12.75 -0.01
CA SER A 69 -18.26 12.96 1.31
C SER A 69 -18.68 11.61 1.93
N PRO A 70 -17.73 10.72 2.25
CA PRO A 70 -18.06 9.46 2.91
C PRO A 70 -18.61 9.71 4.31
N THR A 71 -19.70 9.02 4.66
CA THR A 71 -20.38 9.14 5.95
C THR A 71 -19.83 8.18 7.01
N GLU A 72 -19.40 7.00 6.59
CA GLU A 72 -19.00 5.90 7.49
C GLU A 72 -17.64 5.30 7.14
N LEU A 73 -16.73 6.13 6.57
CA LEU A 73 -15.38 5.67 6.27
C LEU A 73 -14.62 5.43 7.57
N ASP A 74 -14.09 4.20 7.71
CA ASP A 74 -13.30 3.75 8.86
C ASP A 74 -12.08 2.95 8.39
N CYS A 75 -10.92 3.60 8.37
CA CYS A 75 -9.65 2.96 8.00
C CYS A 75 -9.23 1.86 8.99
N ARG A 76 -9.67 1.93 10.25
CA ARG A 76 -9.40 0.88 11.26
C ARG A 76 -10.18 -0.39 10.92
N GLN A 77 -11.42 -0.24 10.46
CA GLN A 77 -12.22 -1.37 9.99
C GLN A 77 -11.54 -2.04 8.79
N TRP A 78 -11.04 -1.27 7.82
CA TRP A 78 -10.29 -1.81 6.67
C TRP A 78 -9.06 -2.58 7.13
N ALA A 79 -8.22 -1.98 7.97
CA ALA A 79 -7.01 -2.60 8.48
C ALA A 79 -7.32 -3.88 9.29
N LYS A 80 -8.34 -3.85 10.14
CA LYS A 80 -8.78 -5.00 10.93
C LYS A 80 -9.21 -6.18 10.05
N VAL A 81 -10.02 -5.91 9.01
CA VAL A 81 -10.48 -6.94 8.08
C VAL A 81 -9.31 -7.54 7.30
N CYS A 82 -8.43 -6.71 6.76
CA CYS A 82 -7.23 -7.17 6.06
C CYS A 82 -6.33 -8.02 6.96
N LYS A 83 -6.08 -7.55 8.19
CA LYS A 83 -5.28 -8.31 9.18
C LYS A 83 -5.88 -9.67 9.48
N ASN A 84 -7.19 -9.73 9.74
CA ASN A 84 -7.88 -10.98 10.05
C ASN A 84 -7.91 -11.95 8.86
N ALA A 85 -7.87 -11.43 7.64
CA ALA A 85 -7.77 -12.22 6.41
C ALA A 85 -6.33 -12.67 6.08
N GLY A 86 -5.33 -12.29 6.88
CA GLY A 86 -3.94 -12.72 6.72
C GLY A 86 -3.08 -11.81 5.83
N PHE A 87 -3.61 -10.68 5.34
CA PHE A 87 -2.83 -9.72 4.57
C PHE A 87 -1.69 -9.12 5.41
N LYS A 88 -0.58 -8.79 4.76
CA LYS A 88 0.61 -8.19 5.37
C LYS A 88 0.71 -6.69 5.18
N GLY A 89 -0.01 -6.15 4.19
CA GLY A 89 -0.02 -4.73 3.86
C GLY A 89 -1.29 -4.31 3.13
N ILE A 90 -1.45 -3.00 3.01
CA ILE A 90 -2.52 -2.34 2.26
C ILE A 90 -1.90 -1.27 1.37
N ILE A 91 -2.21 -1.31 0.08
CA ILE A 91 -1.93 -0.22 -0.87
C ILE A 91 -3.22 0.57 -1.06
N ILE A 92 -3.14 1.89 -1.00
CA ILE A 92 -4.26 2.81 -1.29
C ILE A 92 -3.99 3.61 -2.55
N THR A 93 -5.01 3.81 -3.39
CA THR A 93 -4.94 4.79 -4.48
C THR A 93 -4.94 6.21 -3.90
N ALA A 94 -3.77 6.68 -3.42
CA ALA A 94 -3.64 8.02 -2.86
C ALA A 94 -4.03 9.11 -3.90
N LYS A 95 -3.70 8.89 -5.17
CA LYS A 95 -4.21 9.63 -6.32
C LYS A 95 -4.45 8.66 -7.48
N HIS A 96 -5.66 8.61 -8.02
CA HIS A 96 -5.99 7.85 -9.21
C HIS A 96 -5.83 8.74 -10.48
N HIS A 97 -6.18 8.21 -11.67
CA HIS A 97 -6.01 8.87 -12.97
C HIS A 97 -6.79 10.19 -13.11
N ASP A 98 -7.83 10.40 -12.34
CA ASP A 98 -8.60 11.66 -12.29
C ASP A 98 -7.82 12.82 -11.66
N GLY A 99 -6.74 12.53 -10.92
CA GLY A 99 -5.91 13.54 -10.27
C GLY A 99 -6.35 13.94 -8.86
N PHE A 100 -7.50 13.41 -8.35
CA PHE A 100 -7.96 13.73 -6.99
C PHE A 100 -7.07 13.11 -5.93
N CYS A 101 -6.54 13.96 -5.04
CA CYS A 101 -5.64 13.53 -3.97
C CYS A 101 -6.41 13.23 -2.68
N LEU A 102 -6.20 12.03 -2.11
CA LEU A 102 -6.78 11.60 -0.84
C LEU A 102 -6.02 12.12 0.40
N TRP A 103 -5.07 13.02 0.19
CA TRP A 103 -4.36 13.77 1.22
C TRP A 103 -4.37 15.26 0.89
N PRO A 104 -4.17 16.17 1.86
CA PRO A 104 -4.17 17.61 1.63
C PRO A 104 -2.86 18.10 0.96
N SER A 105 -2.61 17.64 -0.27
CA SER A 105 -1.40 18.00 -1.03
C SER A 105 -1.23 19.51 -1.11
N ARG A 106 0.02 19.99 -0.99
CA ARG A 106 0.39 21.41 -1.14
C ARG A 106 0.46 21.84 -2.60
N TYR A 107 0.45 20.89 -3.52
CA TYR A 107 0.73 21.12 -4.93
C TYR A 107 -0.53 21.16 -5.80
N THR A 108 -1.69 20.83 -5.25
CA THR A 108 -2.96 20.92 -5.96
C THR A 108 -4.11 21.30 -5.02
N GLU A 109 -5.09 22.01 -5.56
CA GLU A 109 -6.38 22.22 -4.88
C GLU A 109 -7.35 21.05 -5.14
N TYR A 110 -7.11 20.23 -6.17
CA TYR A 110 -7.95 19.06 -6.48
C TYR A 110 -7.65 17.92 -5.52
N SER A 111 -8.15 18.06 -4.30
CA SER A 111 -7.84 17.15 -3.20
C SER A 111 -8.91 17.17 -2.12
N ILE A 112 -8.77 16.24 -1.19
CA ILE A 112 -9.63 16.05 -0.03
C ILE A 112 -9.80 17.32 0.83
N LYS A 113 -8.87 18.29 0.79
CA LYS A 113 -8.99 19.57 1.51
C LYS A 113 -10.13 20.44 1.02
N GLN A 114 -10.62 20.23 -0.21
CA GLN A 114 -11.79 20.92 -0.76
C GLN A 114 -13.10 20.14 -0.53
N SER A 115 -13.02 18.93 0.02
CA SER A 115 -14.17 18.12 0.38
C SER A 115 -14.76 18.56 1.73
N PRO A 116 -16.08 18.40 1.96
CA PRO A 116 -16.69 18.62 3.27
C PRO A 116 -16.34 17.52 4.29
N TRP A 117 -15.74 16.44 3.86
CA TRP A 117 -15.39 15.32 4.73
C TRP A 117 -14.45 15.78 5.86
N ARG A 118 -14.74 15.34 7.08
CA ARG A 118 -14.03 15.79 8.30
C ARG A 118 -13.98 17.32 8.44
N GLY A 119 -14.98 18.04 7.90
CA GLY A 119 -15.01 19.50 7.96
C GLY A 119 -13.89 20.18 7.15
N GLY A 120 -13.45 19.56 6.05
CA GLY A 120 -12.35 20.05 5.20
C GLY A 120 -10.95 19.79 5.77
N LYS A 121 -10.82 18.97 6.81
CA LYS A 121 -9.55 18.61 7.48
C LYS A 121 -9.20 17.14 7.31
N GLY A 122 -9.88 16.43 6.41
CA GLY A 122 -9.64 15.02 6.16
C GLY A 122 -8.26 14.77 5.56
N ASP A 123 -7.66 13.66 5.95
CA ASP A 123 -6.43 13.10 5.38
C ASP A 123 -6.54 11.58 5.45
N LEU A 124 -7.04 10.98 4.36
CA LEU A 124 -7.33 9.55 4.34
C LEU A 124 -6.03 8.72 4.36
N VAL A 125 -4.97 9.22 3.72
CA VAL A 125 -3.68 8.53 3.72
C VAL A 125 -3.12 8.46 5.14
N LYS A 126 -3.28 9.55 5.92
CA LYS A 126 -2.88 9.58 7.34
C LYS A 126 -3.73 8.63 8.18
N GLU A 127 -5.06 8.69 8.06
CA GLU A 127 -5.95 7.79 8.81
C GLU A 127 -5.64 6.32 8.53
N LEU A 128 -5.34 5.97 7.26
CA LEU A 128 -4.96 4.60 6.91
C LEU A 128 -3.56 4.23 7.41
N SER A 129 -2.59 5.15 7.35
CA SER A 129 -1.24 4.94 7.89
C SER A 129 -1.30 4.60 9.39
N GLU A 130 -2.05 5.39 10.16
CA GLU A 130 -2.25 5.16 11.60
C GLU A 130 -2.94 3.82 11.87
N ALA A 131 -3.95 3.46 11.08
CA ALA A 131 -4.63 2.17 11.18
C ALA A 131 -3.71 1.00 10.83
N CYS A 132 -2.94 1.10 9.75
CA CYS A 132 -1.96 0.06 9.39
C CYS A 132 -0.95 -0.16 10.51
N LYS A 133 -0.41 0.91 11.09
CA LYS A 133 0.52 0.84 12.23
C LYS A 133 -0.11 0.15 13.44
N GLU A 134 -1.36 0.49 13.78
CA GLU A 134 -2.09 -0.11 14.92
C GLU A 134 -2.27 -1.62 14.74
N TYR A 135 -2.60 -2.07 13.52
CA TYR A 135 -2.86 -3.48 13.23
C TYR A 135 -1.62 -4.25 12.75
N GLY A 136 -0.43 -3.63 12.73
CA GLY A 136 0.81 -4.27 12.29
C GLY A 136 0.77 -4.68 10.82
N LEU A 137 0.21 -3.81 9.96
CA LEU A 137 0.22 -3.92 8.52
C LEU A 137 1.21 -2.92 7.92
N LYS A 138 1.82 -3.25 6.78
CA LYS A 138 2.62 -2.30 5.99
C LYS A 138 1.71 -1.42 5.15
N LEU A 139 2.08 -0.14 4.96
CA LEU A 139 1.37 0.79 4.08
C LEU A 139 2.09 0.89 2.74
N GLY A 140 1.36 0.72 1.65
CA GLY A 140 1.78 1.08 0.30
C GLY A 140 0.89 2.18 -0.26
N ILE A 141 1.37 2.88 -1.26
CA ILE A 141 0.65 3.96 -1.92
C ILE A 141 0.67 3.76 -3.44
N TYR A 142 -0.43 4.08 -4.08
CA TYR A 142 -0.48 4.23 -5.51
C TYR A 142 -0.64 5.72 -5.84
N LEU A 143 0.36 6.29 -6.49
CA LEU A 143 0.32 7.65 -7.03
C LEU A 143 0.30 7.55 -8.54
N SER A 144 -0.87 7.75 -9.18
CA SER A 144 -0.98 7.68 -10.63
C SER A 144 -0.05 8.69 -11.31
N PRO A 145 0.82 8.25 -12.22
CA PRO A 145 1.57 9.17 -13.08
C PRO A 145 0.66 9.84 -14.11
N TRP A 146 -0.46 9.20 -14.48
CA TRP A 146 -1.48 9.82 -15.31
C TRP A 146 -2.37 10.72 -14.46
N ASP A 147 -2.58 11.98 -14.92
CA ASP A 147 -3.34 12.97 -14.18
C ASP A 147 -4.21 13.77 -15.17
N ARG A 148 -5.50 13.49 -15.12
CA ARG A 148 -6.49 14.08 -16.05
C ARG A 148 -6.95 15.48 -15.62
N ASN A 149 -6.63 15.90 -14.40
CA ASN A 149 -6.92 17.22 -13.88
C ASN A 149 -5.80 18.22 -14.15
N HIS A 150 -4.53 17.76 -14.09
CA HIS A 150 -3.39 18.69 -14.14
C HIS A 150 -3.16 19.21 -15.56
N ARG A 151 -3.21 20.52 -15.73
CA ARG A 151 -3.07 21.20 -17.05
C ARG A 151 -1.75 20.92 -17.76
N ASP A 152 -0.67 20.72 -16.99
CA ASP A 152 0.66 20.49 -17.53
C ASP A 152 0.98 19.00 -17.71
N TYR A 153 -0.04 18.11 -17.60
CA TYR A 153 0.17 16.69 -17.82
C TYR A 153 0.82 16.41 -19.18
N GLY A 154 1.86 15.57 -19.19
CA GLY A 154 2.63 15.25 -20.39
C GLY A 154 3.80 16.18 -20.69
N THR A 155 4.07 17.18 -19.82
CA THR A 155 5.19 18.10 -19.96
C THR A 155 6.28 17.87 -18.89
N PRO A 156 7.51 18.42 -19.06
CA PRO A 156 8.56 18.36 -18.04
C PRO A 156 8.15 19.00 -16.69
N GLU A 157 7.31 20.04 -16.72
CA GLU A 157 6.79 20.71 -15.52
C GLU A 157 5.96 19.77 -14.67
N TYR A 158 5.16 18.92 -15.30
CA TYR A 158 4.39 17.87 -14.60
C TYR A 158 5.29 16.89 -13.83
N ILE A 159 6.47 16.56 -14.37
CA ILE A 159 7.42 15.67 -13.68
C ILE A 159 7.82 16.26 -12.32
N THR A 160 8.04 17.58 -12.26
CA THR A 160 8.38 18.28 -11.02
C THR A 160 7.21 18.23 -10.04
N TYR A 161 6.00 18.48 -10.50
CA TYR A 161 4.77 18.36 -9.71
C TYR A 161 4.61 16.94 -9.15
N PHE A 162 4.70 15.92 -9.99
CA PHE A 162 4.58 14.53 -9.60
C PHE A 162 5.63 14.12 -8.54
N ARG A 163 6.89 14.50 -8.75
CA ARG A 163 7.98 14.23 -7.79
C ARG A 163 7.75 14.90 -6.44
N ASN A 164 7.18 16.08 -6.43
CA ASN A 164 6.87 16.80 -5.21
C ASN A 164 5.74 16.11 -4.43
N GLN A 165 4.69 15.66 -5.10
CA GLN A 165 3.63 14.85 -4.49
C GLN A 165 4.17 13.52 -3.96
N LEU A 166 5.02 12.85 -4.73
CA LEU A 166 5.66 11.61 -4.27
C LEU A 166 6.50 11.86 -3.02
N ARG A 167 7.25 12.96 -2.97
CA ARG A 167 8.02 13.33 -1.77
C ARG A 167 7.12 13.57 -0.56
N GLU A 168 5.98 14.27 -0.72
CA GLU A 168 5.01 14.43 0.38
C GLU A 168 4.59 13.08 0.95
N LEU A 169 4.22 12.14 0.08
CA LEU A 169 3.73 10.82 0.49
C LEU A 169 4.83 9.99 1.17
N LEU A 170 6.05 10.01 0.66
CA LEU A 170 7.17 9.25 1.20
C LEU A 170 7.76 9.82 2.49
N THR A 171 7.47 11.07 2.84
CA THR A 171 8.07 11.73 4.02
C THR A 171 7.09 11.99 5.15
N ASN A 172 5.79 12.03 4.90
CA ASN A 172 4.81 12.48 5.90
C ASN A 172 3.97 11.35 6.51
N TYR A 173 4.01 10.14 5.94
CA TYR A 173 3.08 9.06 6.30
C TYR A 173 3.74 7.81 6.86
N GLY A 174 4.99 7.94 7.31
CA GLY A 174 5.78 6.83 7.86
C GLY A 174 6.45 5.97 6.79
N GLU A 175 6.72 4.73 7.13
CA GLU A 175 7.36 3.79 6.21
C GLU A 175 6.37 3.33 5.14
N ILE A 176 6.77 3.46 3.88
CA ILE A 176 6.02 3.01 2.71
C ILE A 176 6.76 1.81 2.10
N PHE A 177 6.11 0.65 2.04
CA PHE A 177 6.74 -0.56 1.53
C PHE A 177 6.75 -0.66 0.00
N GLU A 178 5.80 0.01 -0.64
CA GLU A 178 5.62 -0.03 -2.10
C GLU A 178 4.97 1.27 -2.61
N VAL A 179 5.37 1.67 -3.83
CA VAL A 179 4.81 2.79 -4.60
C VAL A 179 4.43 2.31 -5.99
#